data_fab95b404415e528d31adb05b63c3477
#
_entry.id   fab95b404415e528d31adb05b63c3477
#
_cell.length_a   1.000
_cell.length_b   1.000
_cell.length_c   1.000
_cell.angle_alpha   90.00
_cell.angle_beta   90.00
_cell.angle_gamma   90.00
#
_symmetry.space_group_name_H-M   'P 1'
#
loop_
_entity.id
_entity.type
_entity.pdbx_description
1 polymer ?
#
loop_
_entity_poly.entity_id
_entity_poly.type
_entity_poly.pdbx_seq_one_letter_code
_entity_poly.pdbx_strand_id
1 'polypeptide(L)'
;MSATVGPATASPVQNGNPGQDKHHADLFAALRGLRTRHKTPILLNPEQATHPWRRFVALGDSFTEGLGDPESRTPGGLRGWADRVAEELSSGQPDFAYANLAIRGKLLHQILDEQLEPAVELKPDLVSLSAGGNDLIFRNGDPDGLAERLDSAVATLHSAGATVVLFTGPDWGATPVFGLMRGKVAIFNEHLRVMAERYHCRIADLWAMSELHDPAMWDADRLHFSPLGHHTIAAMVLET
;
A
#
# COMPACT_ATOMS: atom_id res chain seq x y z
N MET A 1 38.32 -34.64 -35.90
CA MET A 1 36.88 -34.96 -35.94
C MET A 1 36.14 -33.81 -35.24
N SER A 2 35.63 -32.86 -36.03
CA SER A 2 34.88 -31.69 -35.55
C SER A 2 33.41 -32.05 -35.48
N ALA A 3 32.77 -31.83 -34.32
CA ALA A 3 31.35 -31.93 -34.17
C ALA A 3 30.75 -30.52 -34.10
N THR A 4 30.01 -30.18 -35.11
CA THR A 4 29.21 -28.93 -35.23
C THR A 4 27.93 -29.07 -34.43
N VAL A 5 27.67 -28.14 -33.49
CA VAL A 5 26.40 -28.02 -32.79
C VAL A 5 25.56 -26.95 -33.50
N GLY A 6 24.39 -27.37 -33.99
CA GLY A 6 23.42 -26.49 -34.65
C GLY A 6 22.59 -25.67 -33.63
N PRO A 7 21.98 -24.54 -34.05
CA PRO A 7 21.25 -23.65 -33.16
C PRO A 7 19.88 -24.23 -32.79
N ALA A 8 19.55 -24.15 -31.49
CA ALA A 8 18.24 -24.47 -30.95
C ALA A 8 17.22 -23.36 -31.31
N THR A 9 16.15 -23.76 -31.98
CA THR A 9 15.01 -22.91 -32.31
C THR A 9 14.15 -22.72 -31.06
N ALA A 10 14.03 -21.48 -30.60
CA ALA A 10 13.09 -21.09 -29.52
C ALA A 10 11.67 -21.06 -30.09
N SER A 11 10.78 -21.83 -29.50
CA SER A 11 9.32 -21.75 -29.74
C SER A 11 8.74 -20.50 -29.04
N PRO A 12 7.77 -19.82 -29.68
CA PRO A 12 7.13 -18.68 -29.05
C PRO A 12 6.20 -19.13 -27.92
N VAL A 13 6.36 -18.51 -26.75
CA VAL A 13 5.44 -18.64 -25.61
C VAL A 13 4.12 -17.96 -25.98
N GLN A 14 3.05 -18.72 -26.09
CA GLN A 14 1.69 -18.21 -26.19
C GLN A 14 1.25 -17.73 -24.80
N ASN A 15 1.28 -16.43 -24.56
CA ASN A 15 0.62 -15.80 -23.44
C ASN A 15 -0.73 -15.25 -23.91
N GLY A 16 -1.79 -15.66 -23.27
CA GLY A 16 -3.11 -15.10 -23.43
C GLY A 16 -4.19 -16.09 -23.00
N ASN A 17 -4.55 -16.06 -21.72
CA ASN A 17 -5.72 -16.79 -21.25
C ASN A 17 -6.97 -15.90 -21.43
N PRO A 18 -7.86 -16.19 -22.39
CA PRO A 18 -9.02 -15.34 -22.71
C PRO A 18 -10.08 -15.30 -21.60
N GLY A 19 -9.91 -16.08 -20.53
CA GLY A 19 -10.79 -16.07 -19.35
C GLY A 19 -10.54 -14.89 -18.38
N GLN A 20 -9.32 -14.36 -18.34
CA GLN A 20 -8.98 -13.25 -17.44
C GLN A 20 -9.56 -11.91 -17.91
N ASP A 21 -9.57 -11.65 -19.21
CA ASP A 21 -10.11 -10.39 -19.76
C ASP A 21 -11.62 -10.23 -19.57
N LYS A 22 -12.37 -11.35 -19.60
CA LYS A 22 -13.81 -11.32 -19.28
C LYS A 22 -14.09 -11.03 -17.81
N HIS A 23 -13.31 -11.61 -16.90
CA HIS A 23 -13.46 -11.35 -15.46
C HIS A 23 -13.20 -9.88 -15.10
N HIS A 24 -12.21 -9.25 -15.72
CA HIS A 24 -11.95 -7.82 -15.51
C HIS A 24 -13.06 -6.92 -16.06
N ALA A 25 -13.57 -7.23 -17.26
CA ALA A 25 -14.69 -6.47 -17.85
C ALA A 25 -15.98 -6.57 -17.02
N ASP A 26 -16.28 -7.77 -16.48
CA ASP A 26 -17.45 -8.00 -15.63
C ASP A 26 -17.31 -7.35 -14.26
N LEU A 27 -16.09 -7.27 -13.69
CA LEU A 27 -15.82 -6.58 -12.44
C LEU A 27 -16.05 -5.06 -12.57
N PHE A 28 -15.58 -4.46 -13.67
CA PHE A 28 -15.85 -3.04 -13.95
C PHE A 28 -17.32 -2.73 -14.26
N ALA A 29 -18.06 -3.70 -14.79
CA ALA A 29 -19.50 -3.57 -14.98
C ALA A 29 -20.25 -3.67 -13.64
N ALA A 30 -19.83 -4.58 -12.74
CA ALA A 30 -20.37 -4.70 -11.39
C ALA A 30 -20.11 -3.45 -10.55
N LEU A 31 -18.90 -2.84 -10.66
CA LEU A 31 -18.55 -1.57 -10.00
C LEU A 31 -19.41 -0.40 -10.48
N ARG A 32 -19.82 -0.39 -11.77
CA ARG A 32 -20.80 0.59 -12.28
C ARG A 32 -22.20 0.41 -11.71
N GLY A 33 -22.59 -0.81 -11.37
CA GLY A 33 -23.88 -1.14 -10.74
C GLY A 33 -23.98 -0.79 -9.25
N LEU A 34 -22.87 -0.81 -8.52
CA LEU A 34 -22.78 -0.42 -7.10
C LEU A 34 -22.88 1.10 -6.89
N ARG A 35 -22.78 1.89 -7.94
CA ARG A 35 -22.90 3.37 -7.92
C ARG A 35 -24.27 3.91 -7.48
N THR A 36 -25.28 3.08 -7.27
CA THR A 36 -26.66 3.56 -7.06
C THR A 36 -27.16 3.52 -5.62
N ARG A 37 -26.33 3.20 -4.60
CA ARG A 37 -26.79 3.21 -3.20
C ARG A 37 -25.89 3.92 -2.18
N HIS A 38 -24.82 4.58 -2.58
CA HIS A 38 -24.08 5.47 -1.69
C HIS A 38 -24.10 6.89 -2.24
N LYS A 39 -24.28 7.83 -1.31
CA LYS A 39 -24.30 9.29 -1.49
C LYS A 39 -23.43 9.71 -2.67
N THR A 40 -24.02 10.50 -3.56
CA THR A 40 -23.33 11.24 -4.63
C THR A 40 -21.89 11.50 -4.20
N PRO A 41 -20.86 11.08 -4.98
CA PRO A 41 -19.52 11.54 -4.69
C PRO A 41 -19.63 13.06 -4.58
N ILE A 42 -19.22 13.62 -3.46
CA ILE A 42 -18.98 15.05 -3.39
C ILE A 42 -17.87 15.24 -4.40
N LEU A 43 -18.22 15.67 -5.61
CA LEU A 43 -17.29 16.28 -6.53
C LEU A 43 -16.78 17.49 -5.75
N LEU A 44 -15.68 17.33 -5.07
CA LEU A 44 -14.95 18.45 -4.50
C LEU A 44 -14.73 19.39 -5.67
N ASN A 45 -15.27 20.59 -5.56
CA ASN A 45 -15.08 21.62 -6.54
C ASN A 45 -13.57 21.76 -6.73
N PRO A 46 -12.99 21.64 -7.94
CA PRO A 46 -11.54 21.70 -8.14
C PRO A 46 -10.86 22.93 -7.54
N GLU A 47 -11.64 23.96 -7.23
CA GLU A 47 -11.17 25.20 -6.59
C GLU A 47 -11.08 25.13 -5.04
N GLN A 48 -11.49 24.03 -4.38
CA GLN A 48 -11.61 23.97 -2.90
C GLN A 48 -10.87 22.83 -2.20
N ALA A 49 -10.24 21.89 -2.89
CA ALA A 49 -9.45 20.84 -2.25
C ALA A 49 -7.96 21.21 -2.20
N THR A 50 -7.63 22.30 -1.51
CA THR A 50 -6.22 22.64 -1.25
C THR A 50 -5.77 21.98 0.04
N HIS A 51 -5.28 20.73 -0.05
CA HIS A 51 -4.46 20.18 1.02
C HIS A 51 -3.08 20.91 1.01
N PRO A 52 -2.37 20.94 2.17
CA PRO A 52 -1.13 21.69 2.29
C PRO A 52 0.08 21.00 1.63
N TRP A 53 -0.03 19.69 1.36
CA TRP A 53 1.10 18.89 0.93
C TRP A 53 1.50 19.14 -0.52
N ARG A 54 2.83 19.13 -0.75
CA ARG A 54 3.46 19.31 -2.06
C ARG A 54 4.37 18.14 -2.44
N ARG A 55 4.80 17.36 -1.43
CA ARG A 55 5.76 16.29 -1.67
C ARG A 55 5.41 15.07 -0.83
N PHE A 56 4.87 14.06 -1.48
CA PHE A 56 4.49 12.79 -0.86
C PHE A 56 5.55 11.73 -1.15
N VAL A 57 6.03 11.04 -0.10
CA VAL A 57 6.92 9.88 -0.21
C VAL A 57 6.30 8.69 0.50
N ALA A 58 6.18 7.55 -0.19
CA ALA A 58 5.61 6.32 0.34
C ALA A 58 6.72 5.29 0.63
N LEU A 59 6.76 4.80 1.88
CA LEU A 59 7.70 3.79 2.38
C LEU A 59 6.95 2.51 2.73
N GLY A 60 7.56 1.36 2.44
CA GLY A 60 6.96 0.08 2.80
C GLY A 60 7.45 -1.11 1.99
N ASP A 61 6.60 -2.11 1.96
CA ASP A 61 6.80 -3.37 1.24
C ASP A 61 5.82 -3.55 0.07
N SER A 62 5.45 -4.80 -0.25
CA SER A 62 4.52 -5.12 -1.34
C SER A 62 3.17 -4.42 -1.27
N PHE A 63 2.67 -4.13 -0.07
CA PHE A 63 1.42 -3.40 0.13
C PHE A 63 1.50 -1.97 -0.41
N THR A 64 2.57 -1.27 -0.10
CA THR A 64 2.79 0.11 -0.56
C THR A 64 3.29 0.17 -2.01
N GLU A 65 4.05 -0.84 -2.46
CA GLU A 65 4.46 -0.99 -3.86
C GLU A 65 3.26 -1.17 -4.80
N GLY A 66 2.13 -1.70 -4.29
CA GLY A 66 0.90 -1.88 -5.05
C GLY A 66 0.73 -3.29 -5.64
N LEU A 67 1.37 -4.32 -5.03
CA LEU A 67 1.23 -5.70 -5.50
C LEU A 67 -0.23 -6.15 -5.42
N GLY A 68 -0.73 -6.74 -6.52
CA GLY A 68 -2.14 -7.11 -6.69
C GLY A 68 -2.94 -6.12 -7.57
N ASP A 69 -2.37 -4.96 -7.92
CA ASP A 69 -3.01 -3.96 -8.80
C ASP A 69 -2.13 -3.64 -10.02
N PRO A 70 -2.06 -4.53 -11.03
CA PRO A 70 -1.23 -4.36 -12.20
C PRO A 70 -1.75 -3.23 -13.10
N GLU A 71 -0.87 -2.31 -13.50
CA GLU A 71 -1.15 -1.23 -14.46
C GLU A 71 0.10 -0.95 -15.30
N SER A 72 0.06 -1.37 -16.55
CA SER A 72 1.23 -1.30 -17.45
C SER A 72 1.70 0.11 -17.81
N ARG A 73 0.88 1.13 -17.57
CA ARG A 73 1.20 2.52 -17.87
C ARG A 73 1.89 3.24 -16.73
N THR A 74 1.89 2.66 -15.53
CA THR A 74 2.61 3.23 -14.38
C THR A 74 4.07 2.79 -14.35
N PRO A 75 4.98 3.62 -13.85
CA PRO A 75 6.33 3.19 -13.55
C PRO A 75 6.30 1.97 -12.60
N GLY A 76 7.05 0.91 -12.94
CA GLY A 76 7.02 -0.32 -12.14
C GLY A 76 5.89 -1.29 -12.46
N GLY A 77 4.89 -0.89 -13.27
CA GLY A 77 3.81 -1.78 -13.73
C GLY A 77 2.72 -2.08 -12.70
N LEU A 78 2.67 -1.32 -11.60
CA LEU A 78 1.68 -1.43 -10.54
C LEU A 78 1.03 -0.06 -10.29
N ARG A 79 -0.23 -0.04 -9.81
CA ARG A 79 -0.96 1.16 -9.43
C ARG A 79 -1.69 0.91 -8.12
N GLY A 80 -0.93 0.87 -7.02
CA GLY A 80 -1.46 0.59 -5.70
C GLY A 80 -2.23 1.76 -5.06
N TRP A 81 -2.53 1.63 -3.78
CA TRP A 81 -3.22 2.67 -3.01
C TRP A 81 -2.40 3.97 -2.97
N ALA A 82 -1.06 3.89 -2.84
CA ALA A 82 -0.18 5.05 -2.73
C ALA A 82 -0.17 5.90 -4.00
N ASP A 83 -0.13 5.25 -5.18
CA ASP A 83 -0.22 5.93 -6.47
C ASP A 83 -1.55 6.63 -6.65
N ARG A 84 -2.67 5.98 -6.25
CA ARG A 84 -4.01 6.55 -6.30
C ARG A 84 -4.14 7.78 -5.39
N VAL A 85 -3.57 7.72 -4.18
CA VAL A 85 -3.50 8.87 -3.27
C VAL A 85 -2.70 10.00 -3.90
N ALA A 86 -1.54 9.70 -4.48
CA ALA A 86 -0.70 10.70 -5.15
C ALA A 86 -1.40 11.35 -6.35
N GLU A 87 -2.15 10.57 -7.15
CA GLU A 87 -2.97 11.09 -8.26
C GLU A 87 -4.00 12.11 -7.78
N GLU A 88 -4.73 11.81 -6.70
CA GLU A 88 -5.72 12.73 -6.13
C GLU A 88 -5.07 13.98 -5.53
N LEU A 89 -3.99 13.80 -4.77
CA LEU A 89 -3.24 14.93 -4.17
C LEU A 89 -2.57 15.82 -5.23
N SER A 90 -2.18 15.28 -6.38
CA SER A 90 -1.61 16.07 -7.48
C SER A 90 -2.65 16.87 -8.27
N SER A 91 -3.93 16.57 -8.10
CA SER A 91 -5.01 17.22 -8.84
C SER A 91 -5.04 18.72 -8.57
N GLY A 92 -4.90 19.51 -9.61
CA GLY A 92 -4.83 20.98 -9.51
C GLY A 92 -3.52 21.53 -8.94
N GLN A 93 -2.49 20.71 -8.75
CA GLN A 93 -1.19 21.09 -8.19
C GLN A 93 -0.03 20.69 -9.12
N PRO A 94 0.33 21.52 -10.11
CA PRO A 94 1.33 21.16 -11.13
C PRO A 94 2.75 20.90 -10.56
N ASP A 95 3.06 21.44 -9.38
CA ASP A 95 4.36 21.28 -8.71
C ASP A 95 4.36 20.16 -7.66
N PHE A 96 3.30 19.34 -7.62
CA PHE A 96 3.25 18.20 -6.70
C PHE A 96 4.25 17.12 -7.11
N ALA A 97 5.05 16.64 -6.14
CA ALA A 97 6.03 15.59 -6.35
C ALA A 97 5.65 14.34 -5.54
N TYR A 98 5.86 13.18 -6.16
CA TYR A 98 5.60 11.88 -5.54
C TYR A 98 6.74 10.91 -5.78
N ALA A 99 7.08 10.12 -4.75
CA ALA A 99 7.98 8.98 -4.88
C ALA A 99 7.46 7.80 -4.06
N ASN A 100 7.42 6.62 -4.67
CA ASN A 100 7.17 5.35 -4.00
C ASN A 100 8.49 4.59 -3.88
N LEU A 101 9.03 4.46 -2.65
CA LEU A 101 10.29 3.78 -2.35
C LEU A 101 10.07 2.32 -1.91
N ALA A 102 8.82 1.89 -1.82
CA ALA A 102 8.46 0.57 -1.34
C ALA A 102 8.95 -0.54 -2.27
N ILE A 103 9.40 -1.64 -1.66
CA ILE A 103 9.88 -2.83 -2.36
C ILE A 103 9.30 -4.06 -1.70
N ARG A 104 8.65 -4.92 -2.51
CA ARG A 104 8.03 -6.17 -2.05
C ARG A 104 8.96 -7.06 -1.26
N GLY A 105 8.40 -7.75 -0.25
CA GLY A 105 9.11 -8.75 0.54
C GLY A 105 10.06 -8.18 1.60
N LYS A 106 10.20 -6.86 1.69
CA LYS A 106 11.09 -6.25 2.69
C LYS A 106 10.54 -6.43 4.10
N LEU A 107 11.45 -6.71 5.04
CA LEU A 107 11.23 -6.69 6.48
C LEU A 107 11.43 -5.27 7.02
N LEU A 108 10.92 -5.00 8.21
CA LEU A 108 11.01 -3.67 8.84
C LEU A 108 12.43 -3.10 8.80
N HIS A 109 13.44 -3.87 9.26
CA HIS A 109 14.82 -3.37 9.28
C HIS A 109 15.33 -2.99 7.90
N GLN A 110 14.98 -3.75 6.86
CA GLN A 110 15.38 -3.45 5.47
C GLN A 110 14.70 -2.19 4.95
N ILE A 111 13.42 -1.98 5.29
CA ILE A 111 12.70 -0.74 4.95
C ILE A 111 13.40 0.45 5.60
N LEU A 112 13.73 0.35 6.89
CA LEU A 112 14.39 1.43 7.61
C LEU A 112 15.80 1.70 7.07
N ASP A 113 16.58 0.67 6.80
CA ASP A 113 17.97 0.79 6.34
C ASP A 113 18.06 1.31 4.90
N GLU A 114 17.10 0.98 4.03
CA GLU A 114 17.18 1.25 2.59
C GLU A 114 16.30 2.42 2.12
N GLN A 115 15.22 2.75 2.85
CA GLN A 115 14.22 3.72 2.39
C GLN A 115 14.16 4.99 3.25
N LEU A 116 14.54 4.94 4.55
CA LEU A 116 14.37 6.09 5.47
C LEU A 116 15.24 7.28 5.09
N GLU A 117 16.56 7.07 4.91
CA GLU A 117 17.48 8.13 4.54
C GLU A 117 17.14 8.73 3.17
N PRO A 118 16.94 7.95 2.09
CA PRO A 118 16.47 8.46 0.81
C PRO A 118 15.16 9.26 0.92
N ALA A 119 14.23 8.83 1.76
CA ALA A 119 12.98 9.57 1.96
C ALA A 119 13.22 10.95 2.58
N VAL A 120 14.06 11.04 3.61
CA VAL A 120 14.43 12.31 4.27
C VAL A 120 15.14 13.25 3.29
N GLU A 121 16.03 12.72 2.43
CA GLU A 121 16.73 13.50 1.40
C GLU A 121 15.77 14.14 0.39
N LEU A 122 14.65 13.49 0.10
CA LEU A 122 13.59 14.03 -0.76
C LEU A 122 12.82 15.19 -0.09
N LYS A 123 13.05 15.47 1.20
CA LYS A 123 12.41 16.54 1.99
C LYS A 123 10.89 16.52 1.85
N PRO A 124 10.22 15.41 2.18
CA PRO A 124 8.77 15.30 2.07
C PRO A 124 8.07 16.17 3.11
N ASP A 125 6.88 16.65 2.77
CA ASP A 125 5.94 17.23 3.74
C ASP A 125 4.84 16.22 4.15
N LEU A 126 4.69 15.13 3.36
CA LEU A 126 3.84 13.99 3.66
C LEU A 126 4.61 12.69 3.46
N VAL A 127 4.60 11.80 4.44
CA VAL A 127 5.18 10.45 4.34
C VAL A 127 4.19 9.42 4.78
N SER A 128 4.01 8.36 4.01
CA SER A 128 3.36 7.14 4.49
C SER A 128 4.39 6.09 4.85
N LEU A 129 4.21 5.42 5.99
CA LEU A 129 5.10 4.35 6.45
C LEU A 129 4.27 3.13 6.85
N SER A 130 4.36 2.07 6.06
CA SER A 130 3.74 0.78 6.34
C SER A 130 4.81 -0.31 6.37
N ALA A 131 5.10 -0.84 7.55
CA ALA A 131 6.18 -1.80 7.75
C ALA A 131 5.91 -2.73 8.95
N GLY A 132 6.59 -3.89 9.00
CA GLY A 132 6.47 -4.86 10.09
C GLY A 132 5.48 -5.99 9.83
N GLY A 133 4.61 -5.89 8.82
CA GLY A 133 3.66 -6.95 8.45
C GLY A 133 4.37 -8.26 8.09
N ASN A 134 5.40 -8.19 7.25
CA ASN A 134 6.19 -9.36 6.86
C ASN A 134 6.95 -9.99 8.03
N ASP A 135 7.42 -9.17 8.98
CA ASP A 135 8.08 -9.65 10.20
C ASP A 135 7.11 -10.46 11.05
N LEU A 136 5.90 -9.95 11.28
CA LEU A 136 4.86 -10.62 12.06
C LEU A 136 4.43 -11.93 11.40
N ILE A 137 4.15 -11.92 10.08
CA ILE A 137 3.58 -13.04 9.35
C ILE A 137 4.62 -14.15 9.11
N PHE A 138 5.81 -13.80 8.59
CA PHE A 138 6.76 -14.77 8.07
C PHE A 138 7.95 -15.05 9.00
N ARG A 139 8.19 -14.20 10.01
CA ARG A 139 9.34 -14.31 10.91
C ARG A 139 8.95 -14.47 12.36
N ASN A 140 7.66 -14.64 12.64
CA ASN A 140 7.16 -14.72 14.01
C ASN A 140 7.61 -13.53 14.87
N GLY A 141 7.73 -12.36 14.25
CA GLY A 141 8.27 -11.14 14.87
C GLY A 141 7.62 -10.81 16.20
N ASP A 142 8.42 -10.21 17.08
CA ASP A 142 7.96 -9.65 18.34
C ASP A 142 7.38 -8.25 18.10
N PRO A 143 6.08 -8.02 18.37
CA PRO A 143 5.45 -6.73 18.12
C PRO A 143 6.07 -5.58 18.92
N ASP A 144 6.54 -5.82 20.14
CA ASP A 144 7.15 -4.79 20.99
C ASP A 144 8.50 -4.33 20.41
N GLY A 145 9.39 -5.29 20.07
CA GLY A 145 10.68 -4.97 19.47
C GLY A 145 10.59 -4.37 18.06
N LEU A 146 9.54 -4.71 17.29
CA LEU A 146 9.27 -4.07 16.00
C LEU A 146 8.81 -2.62 16.21
N ALA A 147 7.96 -2.38 17.20
CA ALA A 147 7.46 -1.06 17.52
C ALA A 147 8.58 -0.11 17.99
N GLU A 148 9.51 -0.57 18.81
CA GLU A 148 10.69 0.23 19.25
C GLU A 148 11.52 0.74 18.07
N ARG A 149 11.74 -0.14 17.08
CA ARG A 149 12.50 0.23 15.86
C ARG A 149 11.73 1.23 15.00
N LEU A 150 10.43 1.01 14.84
CA LEU A 150 9.58 1.88 14.06
C LEU A 150 9.44 3.26 14.69
N ASP A 151 9.36 3.36 16.03
CA ASP A 151 9.30 4.61 16.79
C ASP A 151 10.47 5.53 16.45
N SER A 152 11.68 4.99 16.37
CA SER A 152 12.89 5.74 15.99
C SER A 152 12.80 6.32 14.57
N ALA A 153 12.24 5.57 13.63
CA ALA A 153 12.04 6.04 12.26
C ALA A 153 10.97 7.12 12.17
N VAL A 154 9.87 6.95 12.89
CA VAL A 154 8.78 7.95 12.98
C VAL A 154 9.32 9.25 13.57
N ALA A 155 10.13 9.17 14.66
CA ALA A 155 10.79 10.33 15.24
C ALA A 155 11.69 11.07 14.24
N THR A 156 12.41 10.32 13.40
CA THR A 156 13.28 10.89 12.35
C THR A 156 12.46 11.64 11.30
N LEU A 157 11.39 11.02 10.78
CA LEU A 157 10.53 11.64 9.78
C LEU A 157 9.79 12.87 10.34
N HIS A 158 9.29 12.78 11.57
CA HIS A 158 8.65 13.89 12.27
C HIS A 158 9.63 15.06 12.47
N SER A 159 10.87 14.78 12.89
CA SER A 159 11.91 15.79 13.08
C SER A 159 12.35 16.46 11.77
N ALA A 160 12.20 15.74 10.64
CA ALA A 160 12.41 16.29 9.30
C ALA A 160 11.26 17.21 8.83
N GLY A 161 10.19 17.34 9.62
CA GLY A 161 9.05 18.22 9.34
C GLY A 161 7.93 17.56 8.52
N ALA A 162 7.97 16.24 8.30
CA ALA A 162 6.95 15.54 7.56
C ALA A 162 5.72 15.21 8.43
N THR A 163 4.52 15.34 7.86
CA THR A 163 3.34 14.66 8.38
C THR A 163 3.44 13.17 8.06
N VAL A 164 3.38 12.32 9.09
CA VAL A 164 3.52 10.86 8.91
C VAL A 164 2.14 10.19 8.97
N VAL A 165 1.86 9.30 8.01
CA VAL A 165 0.70 8.41 7.98
C VAL A 165 1.17 7.00 8.29
N LEU A 166 0.68 6.43 9.39
CA LEU A 166 0.93 5.04 9.80
C LEU A 166 -0.26 4.17 9.45
N PHE A 167 -0.02 2.90 9.15
CA PHE A 167 -1.07 1.94 8.80
C PHE A 167 -1.19 0.87 9.86
N THR A 168 -2.38 0.68 10.42
CA THR A 168 -2.65 -0.52 11.22
C THR A 168 -2.71 -1.75 10.31
N GLY A 169 -2.28 -2.91 10.82
CA GLY A 169 -2.55 -4.19 10.13
C GLY A 169 -4.05 -4.51 10.15
N PRO A 170 -4.59 -5.15 9.09
CA PRO A 170 -6.00 -5.51 9.02
C PRO A 170 -6.38 -6.60 10.03
N ASP A 171 -7.67 -6.70 10.39
CA ASP A 171 -8.19 -7.78 11.22
C ASP A 171 -8.39 -9.06 10.40
N TRP A 172 -7.45 -9.98 10.48
CA TRP A 172 -7.53 -11.30 9.84
C TRP A 172 -8.30 -12.34 10.65
N GLY A 173 -9.10 -11.93 11.64
CA GLY A 173 -9.78 -12.86 12.55
C GLY A 173 -10.64 -13.91 11.86
N ALA A 174 -11.14 -13.63 10.65
CA ALA A 174 -11.95 -14.57 9.86
C ALA A 174 -11.10 -15.52 8.99
N THR A 175 -9.78 -15.35 8.88
CA THR A 175 -8.90 -16.17 8.03
C THR A 175 -8.23 -17.28 8.85
N PRO A 176 -8.31 -18.57 8.42
CA PRO A 176 -7.79 -19.68 9.22
C PRO A 176 -6.30 -19.63 9.51
N VAL A 177 -5.49 -19.14 8.56
CA VAL A 177 -4.01 -19.10 8.67
C VAL A 177 -3.55 -17.81 9.32
N PHE A 178 -3.95 -16.67 8.78
CA PHE A 178 -3.52 -15.35 9.29
C PHE A 178 -4.20 -14.96 10.59
N GLY A 179 -5.35 -15.54 10.90
CA GLY A 179 -6.04 -15.36 12.18
C GLY A 179 -5.18 -15.74 13.41
N LEU A 180 -4.20 -16.63 13.25
CA LEU A 180 -3.22 -16.95 14.30
C LEU A 180 -2.33 -15.73 14.67
N MET A 181 -2.13 -14.81 13.75
CA MET A 181 -1.34 -13.59 13.98
C MET A 181 -2.16 -12.45 14.57
N ARG A 182 -3.49 -12.57 14.63
CA ARG A 182 -4.41 -11.52 15.06
C ARG A 182 -3.99 -10.85 16.36
N GLY A 183 -3.58 -11.63 17.37
CA GLY A 183 -3.12 -11.10 18.67
C GLY A 183 -1.87 -10.23 18.54
N LYS A 184 -0.88 -10.67 17.76
CA LYS A 184 0.35 -9.90 17.53
C LYS A 184 0.08 -8.62 16.73
N VAL A 185 -0.77 -8.72 15.70
CA VAL A 185 -1.18 -7.55 14.91
C VAL A 185 -1.92 -6.54 15.79
N ALA A 186 -2.82 -6.98 16.67
CA ALA A 186 -3.52 -6.09 17.60
C ALA A 186 -2.55 -5.36 18.54
N ILE A 187 -1.56 -6.06 19.11
CA ILE A 187 -0.53 -5.46 19.97
C ILE A 187 0.28 -4.42 19.18
N PHE A 188 0.73 -4.79 17.99
CA PHE A 188 1.49 -3.87 17.13
C PHE A 188 0.66 -2.63 16.74
N ASN A 189 -0.62 -2.81 16.41
CA ASN A 189 -1.53 -1.71 16.12
C ASN A 189 -1.69 -0.73 17.29
N GLU A 190 -1.73 -1.23 18.54
CA GLU A 190 -1.77 -0.35 19.72
C GLU A 190 -0.48 0.48 19.86
N HIS A 191 0.68 -0.10 19.59
CA HIS A 191 1.93 0.67 19.54
C HIS A 191 1.89 1.76 18.46
N LEU A 192 1.33 1.47 17.27
CA LEU A 192 1.17 2.47 16.22
C LEU A 192 0.28 3.64 16.66
N ARG A 193 -0.81 3.36 17.40
CA ARG A 193 -1.68 4.40 17.94
C ARG A 193 -0.97 5.27 18.99
N VAL A 194 -0.19 4.66 19.87
CA VAL A 194 0.64 5.39 20.84
C VAL A 194 1.67 6.27 20.15
N MET A 195 2.34 5.77 19.11
CA MET A 195 3.27 6.57 18.28
C MET A 195 2.54 7.73 17.59
N ALA A 196 1.36 7.46 17.03
CA ALA A 196 0.58 8.48 16.34
C ALA A 196 0.19 9.63 17.28
N GLU A 197 -0.21 9.33 18.53
CA GLU A 197 -0.47 10.33 19.55
C GLU A 197 0.80 11.13 19.90
N ARG A 198 1.92 10.44 20.11
CA ARG A 198 3.21 11.03 20.50
C ARG A 198 3.76 12.01 19.45
N TYR A 199 3.70 11.63 18.19
CA TYR A 199 4.30 12.37 17.07
C TYR A 199 3.26 13.09 16.20
N HIS A 200 2.00 13.16 16.64
CA HIS A 200 0.90 13.73 15.87
C HIS A 200 0.76 13.15 14.46
N CYS A 201 1.03 11.84 14.33
CA CYS A 201 0.86 11.12 13.07
C CYS A 201 -0.63 10.90 12.77
N ARG A 202 -0.94 10.67 11.52
CA ARG A 202 -2.25 10.19 11.08
C ARG A 202 -2.27 8.66 11.07
N ILE A 203 -3.44 8.06 11.31
CA ILE A 203 -3.64 6.61 11.27
C ILE A 203 -4.58 6.26 10.12
N ALA A 204 -4.07 5.52 9.15
CA ALA A 204 -4.87 4.79 8.18
C ALA A 204 -5.27 3.44 8.82
N ASP A 205 -6.49 3.39 9.35
CA ASP A 205 -6.91 2.28 10.22
C ASP A 205 -7.52 1.12 9.44
N LEU A 206 -6.65 0.25 8.87
CA LEU A 206 -7.09 -0.97 8.17
C LEU A 206 -7.79 -1.96 9.11
N TRP A 207 -7.48 -1.95 10.41
CA TRP A 207 -8.14 -2.83 11.38
C TRP A 207 -9.63 -2.54 11.52
N ALA A 208 -10.02 -1.28 11.41
CA ALA A 208 -11.41 -0.83 11.51
C ALA A 208 -12.19 -0.98 10.19
N MET A 209 -11.53 -1.27 9.06
CA MET A 209 -12.18 -1.39 7.76
C MET A 209 -12.95 -2.70 7.64
N SER A 210 -14.27 -2.65 7.85
CA SER A 210 -15.17 -3.81 7.68
C SER A 210 -15.21 -4.34 6.24
N GLU A 211 -14.94 -3.50 5.25
CA GLU A 211 -14.86 -3.84 3.84
C GLU A 211 -13.80 -4.90 3.56
N LEU A 212 -12.71 -4.92 4.34
CA LEU A 212 -11.64 -5.91 4.18
C LEU A 212 -12.04 -7.33 4.59
N HIS A 213 -13.22 -7.52 5.16
CA HIS A 213 -13.80 -8.85 5.35
C HIS A 213 -14.34 -9.46 4.05
N ASP A 214 -14.59 -8.64 3.02
CA ASP A 214 -15.01 -9.13 1.71
C ASP A 214 -13.80 -9.76 0.98
N PRO A 215 -13.90 -11.05 0.56
CA PRO A 215 -12.86 -11.68 -0.24
C PRO A 215 -12.49 -10.94 -1.53
N ALA A 216 -13.38 -10.11 -2.08
CA ALA A 216 -13.12 -9.33 -3.29
C ALA A 216 -12.05 -8.23 -3.10
N MET A 217 -11.79 -7.82 -1.85
CA MET A 217 -10.74 -6.86 -1.52
C MET A 217 -9.33 -7.44 -1.63
N TRP A 218 -9.23 -8.77 -1.71
CA TRP A 218 -7.96 -9.50 -1.69
C TRP A 218 -7.68 -10.14 -3.05
N ASP A 219 -6.40 -10.20 -3.41
CA ASP A 219 -5.95 -10.97 -4.56
C ASP A 219 -6.11 -12.48 -4.32
N ALA A 220 -5.83 -13.29 -5.33
CA ALA A 220 -5.98 -14.75 -5.29
C ALA A 220 -5.15 -15.41 -4.17
N ASP A 221 -4.03 -14.81 -3.78
CA ASP A 221 -3.15 -15.30 -2.71
C ASP A 221 -3.68 -15.00 -1.29
N ARG A 222 -4.75 -14.19 -1.16
CA ARG A 222 -5.37 -13.79 0.13
C ARG A 222 -4.44 -13.06 1.09
N LEU A 223 -3.34 -12.55 0.59
CA LEU A 223 -2.34 -11.78 1.32
C LEU A 223 -2.27 -10.34 0.80
N HIS A 224 -2.21 -10.18 -0.53
CA HIS A 224 -2.17 -8.89 -1.18
C HIS A 224 -3.57 -8.39 -1.51
N PHE A 225 -3.72 -7.08 -1.61
CA PHE A 225 -5.00 -6.49 -1.96
C PHE A 225 -5.24 -6.54 -3.47
N SER A 226 -6.49 -6.75 -3.85
CA SER A 226 -6.93 -6.64 -5.25
C SER A 226 -6.94 -5.17 -5.70
N PRO A 227 -7.15 -4.88 -7.01
CA PRO A 227 -7.36 -3.52 -7.48
C PRO A 227 -8.51 -2.79 -6.75
N LEU A 228 -9.56 -3.54 -6.37
CA LEU A 228 -10.66 -3.02 -5.56
C LEU A 228 -10.21 -2.67 -4.15
N GLY A 229 -9.44 -3.57 -3.50
CA GLY A 229 -8.87 -3.33 -2.18
C GLY A 229 -7.97 -2.10 -2.15
N HIS A 230 -7.04 -1.98 -3.10
CA HIS A 230 -6.18 -0.80 -3.23
C HIS A 230 -6.98 0.50 -3.43
N HIS A 231 -8.02 0.47 -4.26
CA HIS A 231 -8.89 1.64 -4.47
C HIS A 231 -9.64 2.03 -3.18
N THR A 232 -10.20 1.06 -2.47
CA THR A 232 -10.94 1.30 -1.22
C THR A 232 -10.03 1.85 -0.12
N ILE A 233 -8.81 1.30 -0.01
CA ILE A 233 -7.80 1.80 0.93
C ILE A 233 -7.36 3.22 0.58
N ALA A 234 -7.13 3.52 -0.70
CA ALA A 234 -6.77 4.87 -1.13
C ALA A 234 -7.85 5.90 -0.75
N ALA A 235 -9.12 5.55 -0.92
CA ALA A 235 -10.24 6.42 -0.50
C ALA A 235 -10.22 6.69 1.01
N MET A 236 -9.99 5.66 1.82
CA MET A 236 -9.89 5.79 3.27
C MET A 236 -8.67 6.65 3.68
N VAL A 237 -7.51 6.47 3.04
CA VAL A 237 -6.31 7.28 3.31
C VAL A 237 -6.53 8.75 3.00
N LEU A 238 -7.28 9.09 1.95
CA LEU A 238 -7.62 10.46 1.60
C LEU A 238 -8.58 11.13 2.61
N GLU A 239 -9.32 10.34 3.38
CA GLU A 239 -10.20 10.83 4.45
C GLU A 239 -9.47 10.99 5.80
N THR A 240 -8.26 10.40 5.92
CA THR A 240 -7.43 10.41 7.13
C THR A 240 -6.66 11.74 7.27
#